data_74526f42dc3a097702d60f95a7cc4fdd
#
_entry.id   74526f42dc3a097702d60f95a7cc4fdd
#
_cell.length_a   1.000
_cell.length_b   1.000
_cell.length_c   1.000
_cell.angle_alpha   90.00
_cell.angle_beta   90.00
_cell.angle_gamma   90.00
#
_symmetry.space_group_name_H-M   'P 1'
#
loop_
_entity.id
_entity.type
_entity.pdbx_description
1 polymer ?
#
loop_
_entity_poly.entity_id
_entity_poly.type
_entity_poly.pdbx_seq_one_letter_code
_entity_poly.pdbx_strand_id
1 'polypeptide(L)'
;MPIMIPNGLPAAATLAEENIFVMNETRAVTQDIRPLQILVLNLMPTKIATETQLSRLLGNTPLQVELELIHTDSHESKNTSREHLLKFYQTFEDVKDRWFDGLIITGAPVEQMPFEQVEYWPELCRIMEWSRTHVHSTFHICWGAQAALYYHYGINKTDLPEKLFGVYPHRVERRSSMLMRGFDDVFMVPHSRHTTVRREDIERCSKLKILASSEQAGVYAMATEGGRQIFITGHSEYDARTLEAEYLRDKNAGLPIRVPENYYPDNDDTKPPVVSWRSHANLLYQNWLNYFVYQTTPYDLSAIRPV
;
A
#
# COMPACT_ATOMS: atom_id res chain seq x y z
N MET A 1 -17.38 -3.48 11.45
CA MET A 1 -17.32 -2.26 12.28
C MET A 1 -16.43 -1.26 11.56
N PRO A 2 -16.61 0.05 11.74
CA PRO A 2 -15.91 1.05 10.94
C PRO A 2 -14.45 1.24 11.35
N ILE A 3 -13.64 1.74 10.40
CA ILE A 3 -12.30 2.22 10.69
C ILE A 3 -12.35 3.40 11.68
N MET A 4 -11.48 3.40 12.68
CA MET A 4 -11.24 4.57 13.53
C MET A 4 -10.11 5.40 12.93
N ILE A 5 -10.36 6.67 12.75
CA ILE A 5 -9.39 7.63 12.20
C ILE A 5 -9.25 8.85 13.13
N PRO A 6 -8.11 9.56 13.10
CA PRO A 6 -7.90 10.74 13.94
C PRO A 6 -8.99 11.80 13.76
N ASN A 7 -9.36 12.45 14.85
CA ASN A 7 -10.35 13.53 14.82
C ASN A 7 -9.93 14.65 13.85
N GLY A 8 -10.79 14.96 12.88
CA GLY A 8 -10.57 16.01 11.90
C GLY A 8 -9.59 15.66 10.77
N LEU A 9 -9.28 14.37 10.56
CA LEU A 9 -8.56 13.92 9.36
C LEU A 9 -9.37 14.29 8.11
N PRO A 10 -8.79 14.95 7.08
CA PRO A 10 -9.52 15.36 5.86
C PRO A 10 -10.23 14.21 5.14
N ALA A 11 -9.65 13.01 5.17
CA ALA A 11 -10.24 11.80 4.61
C ALA A 11 -11.66 11.52 5.15
N ALA A 12 -11.98 11.92 6.39
CA ALA A 12 -13.31 11.70 6.98
C ALA A 12 -14.45 12.32 6.16
N ALA A 13 -14.25 13.53 5.63
CA ALA A 13 -15.26 14.21 4.83
C ALA A 13 -15.52 13.48 3.51
N THR A 14 -14.45 13.11 2.79
CA THR A 14 -14.54 12.36 1.52
C THR A 14 -15.22 11.01 1.71
N LEU A 15 -14.83 10.28 2.77
CA LEU A 15 -15.40 8.95 3.07
C LEU A 15 -16.89 9.03 3.43
N ALA A 16 -17.29 10.09 4.15
CA ALA A 16 -18.70 10.33 4.46
C ALA A 16 -19.53 10.61 3.20
N GLU A 17 -19.01 11.39 2.25
CA GLU A 17 -19.65 11.63 0.94
C GLU A 17 -19.81 10.34 0.11
N GLU A 18 -18.86 9.41 0.26
CA GLU A 18 -18.89 8.09 -0.39
C GLU A 18 -19.75 7.05 0.35
N ASN A 19 -20.47 7.43 1.42
CA ASN A 19 -21.24 6.56 2.30
C ASN A 19 -20.40 5.46 2.98
N ILE A 20 -19.11 5.68 3.16
CA ILE A 20 -18.21 4.82 3.92
C ILE A 20 -18.23 5.31 5.38
N PHE A 21 -18.73 4.45 6.27
CA PHE A 21 -18.83 4.80 7.67
C PHE A 21 -17.45 4.73 8.34
N VAL A 22 -17.00 5.86 8.87
CA VAL A 22 -15.78 5.96 9.68
C VAL A 22 -16.14 6.34 11.11
N MET A 23 -15.33 5.89 12.07
CA MET A 23 -15.47 6.21 13.47
C MET A 23 -14.36 7.18 13.88
N ASN A 24 -14.69 8.27 14.53
CA ASN A 24 -13.68 9.12 15.14
C ASN A 24 -13.27 8.58 16.52
N GLU A 25 -12.12 9.04 17.02
CA GLU A 25 -11.56 8.61 18.30
C GLU A 25 -12.55 8.75 19.46
N THR A 26 -13.31 9.86 19.51
CA THR A 26 -14.28 10.13 20.56
C THR A 26 -15.37 9.06 20.65
N ARG A 27 -15.82 8.53 19.52
CA ARG A 27 -16.84 7.48 19.49
C ARG A 27 -16.24 6.10 19.78
N ALA A 28 -15.01 5.84 19.37
CA ALA A 28 -14.36 4.55 19.55
C ALA A 28 -14.13 4.20 21.03
N VAL A 29 -13.80 5.18 21.86
CA VAL A 29 -13.55 4.99 23.30
C VAL A 29 -14.74 4.41 24.07
N THR A 30 -15.95 4.46 23.52
CA THR A 30 -17.15 3.93 24.17
C THR A 30 -17.45 2.46 23.83
N GLN A 31 -16.57 1.77 23.08
CA GLN A 31 -16.77 0.37 22.69
C GLN A 31 -15.75 -0.55 23.36
N ASP A 32 -16.22 -1.62 23.98
CA ASP A 32 -15.40 -2.64 24.65
C ASP A 32 -14.89 -3.71 23.67
N ILE A 33 -14.16 -3.27 22.62
CA ILE A 33 -13.59 -4.14 21.58
C ILE A 33 -12.16 -3.68 21.31
N ARG A 34 -11.19 -4.61 21.32
CA ARG A 34 -9.85 -4.30 20.89
C ARG A 34 -9.82 -4.05 19.36
N PRO A 35 -9.61 -2.82 18.88
CA PRO A 35 -9.45 -2.56 17.46
C PRO A 35 -8.13 -3.14 16.96
N LEU A 36 -8.05 -3.42 15.66
CA LEU A 36 -6.80 -3.74 15.00
C LEU A 36 -5.95 -2.47 14.85
N GLN A 37 -4.74 -2.49 15.38
CA GLN A 37 -3.81 -1.38 15.31
C GLN A 37 -3.06 -1.44 13.97
N ILE A 38 -3.43 -0.58 13.03
CA ILE A 38 -2.81 -0.51 11.70
C ILE A 38 -2.00 0.78 11.58
N LEU A 39 -0.69 0.61 11.42
CA LEU A 39 0.24 1.70 11.17
C LEU A 39 0.44 1.88 9.67
N VAL A 40 0.51 3.12 9.19
CA VAL A 40 0.83 3.44 7.79
C VAL A 40 2.04 4.34 7.72
N LEU A 41 3.14 3.85 7.18
CA LEU A 41 4.27 4.67 6.76
C LEU A 41 3.96 5.24 5.37
N ASN A 42 3.56 6.50 5.34
CA ASN A 42 3.16 7.18 4.12
C ASN A 42 4.34 7.93 3.50
N LEU A 43 4.97 7.31 2.50
CA LEU A 43 6.10 7.87 1.74
C LEU A 43 5.66 8.66 0.50
N MET A 44 4.34 8.68 0.20
CA MET A 44 3.81 9.40 -0.96
C MET A 44 3.90 10.92 -0.77
N PRO A 45 4.18 11.68 -1.83
CA PRO A 45 4.23 13.14 -1.77
C PRO A 45 2.84 13.76 -1.56
N THR A 46 1.78 13.12 -2.08
CA THR A 46 0.37 13.54 -1.95
C THR A 46 -0.29 12.80 -0.79
N LYS A 47 0.16 13.10 0.44
CA LYS A 47 -0.24 12.34 1.64
C LYS A 47 -1.76 12.28 1.84
N ILE A 48 -2.47 13.40 1.73
CA ILE A 48 -3.93 13.48 1.94
C ILE A 48 -4.70 12.56 0.97
N ALA A 49 -4.28 12.50 -0.29
CA ALA A 49 -4.90 11.59 -1.27
C ALA A 49 -4.66 10.12 -0.87
N THR A 50 -3.45 9.78 -0.48
CA THR A 50 -3.09 8.41 -0.05
C THR A 50 -3.82 8.01 1.24
N GLU A 51 -3.97 8.93 2.20
CA GLU A 51 -4.77 8.74 3.41
C GLU A 51 -6.21 8.35 3.05
N THR A 52 -6.83 9.09 2.14
CA THR A 52 -8.20 8.82 1.69
C THR A 52 -8.30 7.46 0.99
N GLN A 53 -7.37 7.16 0.08
CA GLN A 53 -7.33 5.90 -0.67
C GLN A 53 -7.20 4.69 0.26
N LEU A 54 -6.25 4.71 1.18
CA LEU A 54 -6.05 3.61 2.12
C LEU A 54 -7.20 3.50 3.13
N SER A 55 -7.70 4.63 3.66
CA SER A 55 -8.82 4.63 4.59
C SER A 55 -10.09 4.04 3.97
N ARG A 56 -10.33 4.28 2.67
CA ARG A 56 -11.47 3.69 1.94
C ARG A 56 -11.37 2.17 1.89
N LEU A 57 -10.20 1.61 1.62
CA LEU A 57 -9.98 0.17 1.52
C LEU A 57 -9.99 -0.50 2.90
N LEU A 58 -9.35 0.11 3.89
CA LEU A 58 -9.32 -0.37 5.27
C LEU A 58 -10.68 -0.23 5.97
N GLY A 59 -11.50 0.75 5.57
CA GLY A 59 -12.85 0.96 6.12
C GLY A 59 -13.91 0.00 5.58
N ASN A 60 -13.63 -0.71 4.49
CA ASN A 60 -14.58 -1.66 3.88
C ASN A 60 -14.50 -3.05 4.53
N THR A 61 -14.61 -3.12 5.86
CA THR A 61 -14.56 -4.36 6.65
C THR A 61 -15.49 -4.25 7.87
N PRO A 62 -16.05 -5.36 8.37
CA PRO A 62 -16.77 -5.37 9.64
C PRO A 62 -15.85 -5.27 10.87
N LEU A 63 -14.54 -5.40 10.69
CA LEU A 63 -13.55 -5.31 11.78
C LEU A 63 -13.35 -3.85 12.18
N GLN A 64 -13.12 -3.61 13.47
CA GLN A 64 -12.71 -2.29 13.94
C GLN A 64 -11.20 -2.12 13.72
N VAL A 65 -10.84 -1.08 12.97
CA VAL A 65 -9.45 -0.75 12.64
C VAL A 65 -9.15 0.64 13.20
N GLU A 66 -8.07 0.73 13.95
CA GLU A 66 -7.46 1.99 14.38
C GLU A 66 -6.30 2.30 13.45
N LEU A 67 -6.40 3.43 12.75
CA LEU A 67 -5.41 3.85 11.77
C LEU A 67 -4.49 4.91 12.36
N GLU A 68 -3.20 4.63 12.39
CA GLU A 68 -2.16 5.58 12.76
C GLU A 68 -1.23 5.86 11.58
N LEU A 69 -0.79 7.10 11.46
CA LEU A 69 0.02 7.57 10.34
C LEU A 69 1.41 7.96 10.84
N ILE A 70 2.44 7.47 10.16
CA ILE A 70 3.82 7.93 10.36
C ILE A 70 4.44 8.42 9.06
N HIS A 71 5.37 9.34 9.19
CA HIS A 71 6.23 9.82 8.11
C HIS A 71 7.70 9.66 8.51
N THR A 72 8.59 9.77 7.54
CA THR A 72 10.04 9.83 7.80
C THR A 72 10.42 11.21 8.34
N ASP A 73 11.11 11.25 9.47
CA ASP A 73 11.60 12.50 10.08
C ASP A 73 12.81 13.08 9.32
N SER A 74 13.59 12.19 8.70
CA SER A 74 14.79 12.53 7.90
C SER A 74 14.48 13.21 6.56
N HIS A 75 13.19 13.37 6.18
CA HIS A 75 12.78 13.98 4.91
C HIS A 75 11.66 15.00 5.09
N GLU A 76 11.88 16.23 4.63
CA GLU A 76 10.86 17.28 4.66
C GLU A 76 9.86 17.11 3.51
N SER A 77 8.58 16.97 3.83
CA SER A 77 7.51 16.85 2.84
C SER A 77 7.25 18.19 2.14
N LYS A 78 7.42 18.23 0.81
CA LYS A 78 7.24 19.46 0.01
C LYS A 78 5.76 19.73 -0.36
N ASN A 79 4.91 18.71 -0.38
CA ASN A 79 3.54 18.79 -0.89
C ASN A 79 2.46 18.65 0.20
N THR A 80 2.86 18.56 1.45
CA THR A 80 1.95 18.47 2.60
C THR A 80 2.32 19.53 3.60
N SER A 81 1.34 20.28 4.10
CA SER A 81 1.61 21.34 5.05
C SER A 81 2.18 20.78 6.37
N ARG A 82 3.09 21.52 6.98
CA ARG A 82 3.66 21.15 8.29
C ARG A 82 2.57 21.03 9.36
N GLU A 83 1.53 21.86 9.30
CA GLU A 83 0.40 21.82 10.21
C GLU A 83 -0.34 20.45 10.13
N HIS A 84 -0.57 19.95 8.90
CA HIS A 84 -1.19 18.64 8.69
C HIS A 84 -0.33 17.51 9.27
N LEU A 85 0.98 17.54 9.03
CA LEU A 85 1.90 16.54 9.57
C LEU A 85 1.90 16.56 11.10
N LEU A 86 2.05 17.72 11.72
CA LEU A 86 2.05 17.85 13.19
C LEU A 86 0.74 17.41 13.84
N LYS A 87 -0.37 17.50 13.11
CA LYS A 87 -1.69 17.17 13.65
C LYS A 87 -2.03 15.68 13.52
N PHE A 88 -1.62 15.02 12.44
CA PHE A 88 -2.11 13.69 12.08
C PHE A 88 -1.02 12.62 11.98
N TYR A 89 0.25 13.01 11.92
CA TYR A 89 1.37 12.09 11.78
C TYR A 89 2.22 12.04 13.03
N GLN A 90 2.77 10.88 13.28
CA GLN A 90 3.81 10.62 14.27
C GLN A 90 5.13 10.34 13.56
N THR A 91 6.24 10.40 14.29
CA THR A 91 7.55 9.94 13.83
C THR A 91 7.76 8.47 14.21
N PHE A 92 8.79 7.84 13.66
CA PHE A 92 9.17 6.49 14.07
C PHE A 92 9.55 6.43 15.57
N GLU A 93 10.20 7.47 16.07
CA GLU A 93 10.60 7.55 17.50
C GLU A 93 9.39 7.54 18.47
N ASP A 94 8.24 8.05 18.03
CA ASP A 94 7.01 8.07 18.84
C ASP A 94 6.35 6.68 18.95
N VAL A 95 6.60 5.78 18.00
CA VAL A 95 5.92 4.47 17.90
C VAL A 95 6.83 3.27 18.13
N LYS A 96 8.14 3.43 18.16
CA LYS A 96 9.14 2.33 18.17
C LYS A 96 9.01 1.35 19.34
N ASP A 97 8.47 1.77 20.46
CA ASP A 97 8.29 0.96 21.67
C ASP A 97 6.89 0.30 21.73
N ARG A 98 6.12 0.38 20.63
CA ARG A 98 4.76 -0.13 20.53
C ARG A 98 4.69 -1.29 19.55
N TRP A 99 3.63 -2.11 19.65
CA TRP A 99 3.34 -3.24 18.77
C TRP A 99 2.07 -2.98 17.97
N PHE A 100 2.03 -3.50 16.74
CA PHE A 100 0.93 -3.29 15.81
C PHE A 100 0.47 -4.61 15.18
N ASP A 101 -0.82 -4.71 14.89
CA ASP A 101 -1.39 -5.82 14.13
C ASP A 101 -0.91 -5.81 12.67
N GLY A 102 -0.82 -4.62 12.08
CA GLY A 102 -0.38 -4.45 10.70
C GLY A 102 0.40 -3.16 10.45
N LEU A 103 1.27 -3.19 9.44
CA LEU A 103 1.98 -2.02 8.93
C LEU A 103 1.84 -1.98 7.40
N ILE A 104 1.40 -0.85 6.86
CA ILE A 104 1.46 -0.56 5.43
C ILE A 104 2.64 0.37 5.16
N ILE A 105 3.52 0.01 4.21
CA ILE A 105 4.57 0.90 3.68
C ILE A 105 4.18 1.24 2.24
N THR A 106 3.92 2.52 1.97
CA THR A 106 3.45 2.98 0.66
C THR A 106 4.57 3.05 -0.37
N GLY A 107 4.22 3.27 -1.63
CA GLY A 107 5.14 3.69 -2.67
C GLY A 107 5.76 5.06 -2.40
N ALA A 108 6.77 5.39 -3.22
CA ALA A 108 7.42 6.69 -3.25
C ALA A 108 7.94 7.00 -4.65
N PRO A 109 7.97 8.27 -5.10
CA PRO A 109 8.42 8.66 -6.46
C PRO A 109 9.94 8.79 -6.56
N VAL A 110 10.68 7.85 -5.96
CA VAL A 110 12.16 7.82 -5.94
C VAL A 110 12.73 6.55 -6.57
N GLU A 111 11.91 5.87 -7.36
CA GLU A 111 12.22 4.54 -7.88
C GLU A 111 13.41 4.47 -8.85
N GLN A 112 13.75 5.58 -9.51
CA GLN A 112 14.92 5.65 -10.40
C GLN A 112 16.25 5.87 -9.65
N MET A 113 16.20 6.22 -8.36
CA MET A 113 17.41 6.37 -7.52
C MET A 113 17.82 5.00 -6.95
N PRO A 114 19.13 4.70 -6.84
CA PRO A 114 19.59 3.62 -5.98
C PRO A 114 19.03 3.76 -4.57
N PHE A 115 18.72 2.64 -3.91
CA PHE A 115 18.08 2.70 -2.58
C PHE A 115 18.92 3.48 -1.57
N GLU A 116 20.22 3.28 -1.56
CA GLU A 116 21.16 3.91 -0.63
C GLU A 116 21.32 5.42 -0.85
N GLN A 117 20.88 5.95 -1.99
CA GLN A 117 20.89 7.38 -2.30
C GLN A 117 19.60 8.08 -1.90
N VAL A 118 18.56 7.34 -1.48
CA VAL A 118 17.33 7.91 -0.97
C VAL A 118 17.59 8.49 0.42
N GLU A 119 17.28 9.78 0.63
CA GLU A 119 17.59 10.53 1.85
C GLU A 119 17.15 9.80 3.13
N TYR A 120 15.94 9.24 3.14
CA TYR A 120 15.37 8.54 4.28
C TYR A 120 15.66 7.02 4.29
N TRP A 121 16.54 6.51 3.43
CA TRP A 121 16.85 5.08 3.36
C TRP A 121 17.31 4.48 4.69
N PRO A 122 18.25 5.13 5.44
CA PRO A 122 18.67 4.58 6.73
C PRO A 122 17.52 4.47 7.75
N GLU A 123 16.62 5.45 7.77
CA GLU A 123 15.44 5.43 8.64
C GLU A 123 14.45 4.34 8.20
N LEU A 124 14.19 4.21 6.90
CA LEU A 124 13.35 3.15 6.35
C LEU A 124 13.89 1.76 6.69
N CYS A 125 15.20 1.54 6.60
CA CYS A 125 15.84 0.28 7.02
C CYS A 125 15.60 -0.01 8.52
N ARG A 126 15.69 0.99 9.39
CA ARG A 126 15.37 0.83 10.82
C ARG A 126 13.91 0.45 11.05
N ILE A 127 12.99 1.09 10.34
CA ILE A 127 11.55 0.78 10.42
C ILE A 127 11.27 -0.64 9.92
N MET A 128 11.87 -1.06 8.80
CA MET A 128 11.71 -2.41 8.26
C MET A 128 12.29 -3.48 9.20
N GLU A 129 13.45 -3.23 9.82
CA GLU A 129 14.00 -4.16 10.81
C GLU A 129 13.12 -4.24 12.08
N TRP A 130 12.70 -3.09 12.61
CA TRP A 130 11.78 -3.01 13.74
C TRP A 130 10.46 -3.74 13.47
N SER A 131 9.93 -3.63 12.26
CA SER A 131 8.67 -4.29 11.89
C SER A 131 8.70 -5.81 12.02
N ARG A 132 9.87 -6.44 11.92
CA ARG A 132 10.03 -7.90 12.07
C ARG A 132 9.67 -8.42 13.46
N THR A 133 9.75 -7.58 14.47
CA THR A 133 9.52 -7.94 15.87
C THR A 133 8.30 -7.26 16.49
N HIS A 134 7.91 -6.10 15.98
CA HIS A 134 6.85 -5.27 16.57
C HIS A 134 5.56 -5.23 15.74
N VAL A 135 5.57 -5.82 14.53
CA VAL A 135 4.40 -5.85 13.65
C VAL A 135 4.07 -7.28 13.29
N HIS A 136 2.79 -7.65 13.36
CA HIS A 136 2.39 -9.02 13.02
C HIS A 136 2.41 -9.27 11.52
N SER A 137 1.82 -8.39 10.70
CA SER A 137 1.82 -8.50 9.23
C SER A 137 2.14 -7.19 8.57
N THR A 138 3.09 -7.18 7.61
CA THR A 138 3.47 -6.00 6.85
C THR A 138 2.98 -6.09 5.41
N PHE A 139 2.51 -4.97 4.87
CA PHE A 139 1.96 -4.83 3.53
C PHE A 139 2.69 -3.71 2.79
N HIS A 140 3.48 -4.06 1.80
CA HIS A 140 4.35 -3.14 1.08
C HIS A 140 3.79 -2.86 -0.31
N ILE A 141 3.75 -1.59 -0.74
CA ILE A 141 3.14 -1.15 -2.00
C ILE A 141 4.20 -0.55 -2.92
N CYS A 142 4.20 -0.95 -4.19
CA CYS A 142 5.01 -0.41 -5.29
C CYS A 142 6.49 -0.28 -4.92
N TRP A 143 7.04 0.93 -4.85
CA TRP A 143 8.42 1.16 -4.44
C TRP A 143 8.71 0.65 -3.02
N GLY A 144 7.77 0.78 -2.10
CA GLY A 144 7.88 0.19 -0.76
C GLY A 144 8.05 -1.32 -0.78
N ALA A 145 7.40 -2.01 -1.72
CA ALA A 145 7.59 -3.44 -1.94
C ALA A 145 9.00 -3.74 -2.49
N GLN A 146 9.49 -2.97 -3.45
CA GLN A 146 10.84 -3.11 -3.99
C GLN A 146 11.91 -2.86 -2.92
N ALA A 147 11.72 -1.81 -2.10
CA ALA A 147 12.61 -1.47 -1.00
C ALA A 147 12.71 -2.58 0.04
N ALA A 148 11.56 -3.15 0.43
CA ALA A 148 11.52 -4.24 1.39
C ALA A 148 12.06 -5.57 0.83
N LEU A 149 11.83 -5.86 -0.46
CA LEU A 149 12.45 -7.02 -1.13
C LEU A 149 13.96 -6.89 -1.18
N TYR A 150 14.47 -5.69 -1.45
CA TYR A 150 15.91 -5.43 -1.42
C TYR A 150 16.48 -5.57 -0.01
N TYR A 151 15.88 -4.91 0.97
CA TYR A 151 16.37 -4.92 2.35
C TYR A 151 16.37 -6.31 2.99
N HIS A 152 15.24 -7.04 2.89
CA HIS A 152 15.08 -8.31 3.58
C HIS A 152 15.64 -9.51 2.82
N TYR A 153 15.72 -9.45 1.50
CA TYR A 153 16.03 -10.61 0.64
C TYR A 153 17.14 -10.34 -0.38
N GLY A 154 17.68 -9.13 -0.48
CA GLY A 154 18.70 -8.78 -1.45
C GLY A 154 18.19 -8.77 -2.90
N ILE A 155 16.87 -8.76 -3.11
CA ILE A 155 16.26 -8.73 -4.45
C ILE A 155 16.19 -7.29 -4.93
N ASN A 156 17.05 -6.93 -5.87
CA ASN A 156 17.13 -5.57 -6.39
C ASN A 156 16.05 -5.29 -7.44
N LYS A 157 15.71 -4.03 -7.60
CA LYS A 157 14.90 -3.54 -8.72
C LYS A 157 15.72 -3.45 -9.99
N THR A 158 15.05 -3.49 -11.13
CA THR A 158 15.62 -3.29 -12.47
C THR A 158 14.80 -2.27 -13.22
N ASP A 159 15.48 -1.46 -14.03
CA ASP A 159 14.80 -0.46 -14.86
C ASP A 159 13.95 -1.11 -15.93
N LEU A 160 12.81 -0.52 -16.22
CA LEU A 160 11.97 -0.83 -17.36
C LEU A 160 12.43 0.02 -18.57
N PRO A 161 12.30 -0.49 -19.80
CA PRO A 161 12.64 0.28 -21.00
C PRO A 161 11.86 1.58 -21.12
N GLU A 162 10.63 1.58 -20.62
CA GLU A 162 9.72 2.72 -20.57
C GLU A 162 8.80 2.60 -19.35
N LYS A 163 8.17 3.72 -18.96
CA LYS A 163 7.23 3.74 -17.84
C LYS A 163 6.09 2.75 -18.08
N LEU A 164 5.91 1.82 -17.17
CA LEU A 164 4.71 0.98 -17.12
C LEU A 164 3.58 1.83 -16.54
N PHE A 165 2.64 2.24 -17.40
CA PHE A 165 1.63 3.24 -17.05
C PHE A 165 0.27 2.87 -17.59
N GLY A 166 -0.65 2.46 -16.75
CA GLY A 166 -1.98 2.01 -17.13
C GLY A 166 -2.59 0.98 -16.20
N VAL A 167 -3.59 0.25 -16.70
CA VAL A 167 -4.34 -0.79 -15.98
C VAL A 167 -4.17 -2.11 -16.71
N TYR A 168 -3.52 -3.07 -16.06
CA TYR A 168 -3.09 -4.31 -16.72
C TYR A 168 -3.81 -5.53 -16.17
N PRO A 169 -4.10 -6.54 -17.02
CA PRO A 169 -4.67 -7.81 -16.58
C PRO A 169 -3.62 -8.64 -15.83
N HIS A 170 -4.02 -9.22 -14.72
CA HIS A 170 -3.22 -10.11 -13.88
C HIS A 170 -3.93 -11.44 -13.71
N ARG A 171 -3.18 -12.51 -13.49
CA ARG A 171 -3.69 -13.85 -13.20
C ARG A 171 -3.26 -14.31 -11.82
N VAL A 172 -4.18 -14.99 -11.14
CA VAL A 172 -3.88 -15.69 -9.88
C VAL A 172 -3.05 -16.93 -10.19
N GLU A 173 -1.83 -17.01 -9.65
CA GLU A 173 -0.95 -18.18 -9.77
C GLU A 173 -1.14 -19.17 -8.62
N ARG A 174 -1.42 -18.67 -7.41
CA ARG A 174 -1.60 -19.48 -6.22
C ARG A 174 -3.01 -19.37 -5.66
N ARG A 175 -3.93 -20.16 -6.17
CA ARG A 175 -5.35 -20.18 -5.73
C ARG A 175 -5.55 -20.59 -4.27
N SER A 176 -4.60 -21.36 -3.70
CA SER A 176 -4.64 -21.78 -2.29
C SER A 176 -4.28 -20.64 -1.31
N SER A 177 -3.78 -19.52 -1.79
CA SER A 177 -3.46 -18.37 -0.94
C SER A 177 -4.73 -17.69 -0.45
N MET A 178 -4.84 -17.50 0.86
CA MET A 178 -5.95 -16.76 1.46
C MET A 178 -5.99 -15.30 1.02
N LEU A 179 -4.84 -14.71 0.61
CA LEU A 179 -4.79 -13.34 0.08
C LEU A 179 -5.54 -13.23 -1.26
N MET A 180 -5.50 -14.30 -2.07
CA MET A 180 -6.16 -14.37 -3.38
C MET A 180 -7.56 -15.00 -3.32
N ARG A 181 -8.09 -15.25 -2.12
CA ARG A 181 -9.40 -15.86 -1.97
C ARG A 181 -10.50 -14.97 -2.55
N GLY A 182 -11.33 -15.55 -3.42
CA GLY A 182 -12.44 -14.87 -4.07
C GLY A 182 -12.04 -14.02 -5.28
N PHE A 183 -10.76 -13.96 -5.62
CA PHE A 183 -10.34 -13.32 -6.87
C PHE A 183 -10.80 -14.11 -8.08
N ASP A 184 -11.16 -13.40 -9.13
CA ASP A 184 -11.36 -13.96 -10.46
C ASP A 184 -10.03 -14.48 -11.02
N ASP A 185 -10.09 -15.37 -12.02
CA ASP A 185 -8.88 -15.90 -12.67
C ASP A 185 -8.05 -14.80 -13.33
N VAL A 186 -8.72 -13.74 -13.80
CA VAL A 186 -8.11 -12.53 -14.35
C VAL A 186 -8.72 -11.33 -13.68
N PHE A 187 -7.88 -10.43 -13.23
CA PHE A 187 -8.27 -9.17 -12.59
C PHE A 187 -7.37 -8.02 -13.04
N MET A 188 -7.89 -6.81 -12.95
CA MET A 188 -7.20 -5.61 -13.43
C MET A 188 -6.50 -4.89 -12.27
N VAL A 189 -5.29 -4.37 -12.55
CA VAL A 189 -4.50 -3.61 -11.56
C VAL A 189 -3.87 -2.39 -12.20
N PRO A 190 -3.97 -1.19 -11.57
CA PRO A 190 -3.24 0.00 -11.98
C PRO A 190 -1.74 -0.12 -11.69
N HIS A 191 -0.92 0.39 -12.61
CA HIS A 191 0.52 0.56 -12.45
C HIS A 191 0.98 1.93 -12.92
N SER A 192 1.94 2.49 -12.20
CA SER A 192 2.69 3.69 -12.57
C SER A 192 4.10 3.58 -12.02
N ARG A 193 5.03 3.02 -12.81
CA ARG A 193 6.40 2.78 -12.36
C ARG A 193 7.41 2.67 -13.50
N HIS A 194 8.67 3.04 -13.21
CA HIS A 194 9.82 2.93 -14.11
C HIS A 194 10.70 1.71 -13.82
N THR A 195 10.44 1.01 -12.71
CA THR A 195 11.24 -0.13 -12.28
C THR A 195 10.38 -1.36 -11.98
N THR A 196 11.00 -2.52 -11.96
CA THR A 196 10.36 -3.80 -11.65
C THR A 196 11.30 -4.68 -10.84
N VAL A 197 10.80 -5.80 -10.32
CA VAL A 197 11.58 -6.92 -9.78
C VAL A 197 11.48 -8.10 -10.73
N ARG A 198 12.58 -8.81 -10.94
CA ARG A 198 12.59 -9.97 -11.83
C ARG A 198 11.94 -11.16 -11.16
N ARG A 199 11.13 -11.89 -11.92
CA ARG A 199 10.49 -13.13 -11.47
C ARG A 199 11.53 -14.16 -10.98
N GLU A 200 12.61 -14.31 -11.74
CA GLU A 200 13.66 -15.31 -11.47
C GLU A 200 14.36 -15.04 -10.13
N ASP A 201 14.52 -13.76 -9.74
CA ASP A 201 15.14 -13.40 -8.48
C ASP A 201 14.21 -13.71 -7.29
N ILE A 202 12.90 -13.53 -7.48
CA ILE A 202 11.89 -13.92 -6.48
C ILE A 202 11.83 -15.44 -6.33
N GLU A 203 11.80 -16.18 -7.43
CA GLU A 203 11.71 -17.65 -7.44
C GLU A 203 12.93 -18.31 -6.80
N ARG A 204 14.12 -17.70 -6.88
CA ARG A 204 15.32 -18.16 -6.17
C ARG A 204 15.21 -18.01 -4.64
N CYS A 205 14.36 -17.13 -4.17
CA CYS A 205 14.15 -16.95 -2.73
C CYS A 205 13.09 -17.93 -2.21
N SER A 206 13.52 -18.98 -1.54
CA SER A 206 12.62 -20.04 -1.02
C SER A 206 11.57 -19.54 -0.03
N LYS A 207 11.83 -18.37 0.62
CA LYS A 207 10.91 -17.75 1.58
C LYS A 207 9.73 -17.03 0.92
N LEU A 208 9.85 -16.68 -0.37
CA LEU A 208 8.83 -15.94 -1.10
C LEU A 208 7.99 -16.85 -1.98
N LYS A 209 6.72 -16.56 -2.10
CA LYS A 209 5.78 -17.24 -3.00
C LYS A 209 5.10 -16.19 -3.87
N ILE A 210 5.17 -16.37 -5.19
CA ILE A 210 4.42 -15.55 -6.14
C ILE A 210 2.95 -15.98 -6.05
N LEU A 211 2.05 -15.01 -5.91
CA LEU A 211 0.61 -15.21 -5.75
C LEU A 211 -0.16 -14.84 -7.01
N ALA A 212 0.29 -13.77 -7.68
CA ALA A 212 -0.32 -13.28 -8.92
C ALA A 212 0.69 -12.52 -9.78
N SER A 213 0.53 -12.58 -11.09
CA SER A 213 1.37 -11.86 -12.05
C SER A 213 0.62 -11.49 -13.32
N SER A 214 1.28 -10.70 -14.17
CA SER A 214 0.85 -10.28 -15.50
C SER A 214 1.94 -10.58 -16.51
N GLU A 215 1.56 -10.96 -17.72
CA GLU A 215 2.50 -11.08 -18.85
C GLU A 215 3.11 -9.72 -19.23
N GLN A 216 2.32 -8.64 -19.09
CA GLN A 216 2.72 -7.28 -19.43
C GLN A 216 3.37 -6.54 -18.27
N ALA A 217 2.83 -6.69 -17.05
CA ALA A 217 3.26 -5.94 -15.88
C ALA A 217 4.19 -6.73 -14.93
N GLY A 218 4.50 -7.98 -15.22
CA GLY A 218 5.37 -8.81 -14.38
C GLY A 218 4.71 -9.30 -13.10
N VAL A 219 5.51 -9.60 -12.07
CA VAL A 219 5.01 -10.10 -10.77
C VAL A 219 4.27 -8.99 -10.04
N TYR A 220 3.04 -9.27 -9.62
CA TYR A 220 2.17 -8.32 -8.91
C TYR A 220 2.18 -8.52 -7.41
N ALA A 221 1.85 -9.74 -6.97
CA ALA A 221 1.68 -10.06 -5.56
C ALA A 221 2.57 -11.22 -5.16
N MET A 222 3.29 -11.06 -4.07
CA MET A 222 4.09 -12.11 -3.44
C MET A 222 4.02 -11.96 -1.92
N ALA A 223 4.25 -13.07 -1.21
CA ALA A 223 4.23 -13.09 0.25
C ALA A 223 5.18 -14.15 0.79
N THR A 224 5.57 -13.96 2.05
CA THR A 224 6.17 -15.02 2.87
C THR A 224 5.10 -16.03 3.28
N GLU A 225 5.51 -17.20 3.69
CA GLU A 225 4.61 -18.19 4.29
C GLU A 225 3.94 -17.60 5.54
N GLY A 226 2.62 -17.82 5.68
CA GLY A 226 1.83 -17.22 6.75
C GLY A 226 1.52 -15.73 6.58
N GLY A 227 1.99 -15.07 5.49
CA GLY A 227 1.62 -13.69 5.17
C GLY A 227 2.19 -12.63 6.13
N ARG A 228 3.29 -12.96 6.82
CA ARG A 228 3.97 -12.00 7.71
C ARG A 228 4.54 -10.80 6.96
N GLN A 229 4.93 -11.02 5.70
CA GLN A 229 5.34 -9.95 4.78
C GLN A 229 4.65 -10.16 3.43
N ILE A 230 3.95 -9.13 2.97
CA ILE A 230 3.22 -9.09 1.71
C ILE A 230 3.77 -7.95 0.85
N PHE A 231 4.00 -8.22 -0.44
CA PHE A 231 4.59 -7.29 -1.38
C PHE A 231 3.69 -7.18 -2.61
N ILE A 232 3.22 -5.97 -2.89
CA ILE A 232 2.32 -5.64 -4.01
C ILE A 232 3.01 -4.60 -4.88
N THR A 233 3.28 -4.91 -6.13
CA THR A 233 4.02 -4.01 -7.03
C THR A 233 3.13 -3.01 -7.79
N GLY A 234 1.82 -3.21 -7.77
CA GLY A 234 0.82 -2.32 -8.37
C GLY A 234 0.15 -1.42 -7.36
N HIS A 235 -0.81 -0.63 -7.84
CA HIS A 235 -1.51 0.39 -7.06
C HIS A 235 -3.01 0.11 -6.98
N SER A 236 -3.40 -0.92 -6.23
CA SER A 236 -4.82 -1.26 -6.02
C SER A 236 -5.58 -0.17 -5.25
N GLU A 237 -4.86 0.69 -4.52
CA GLU A 237 -5.42 1.80 -3.75
C GLU A 237 -5.83 3.01 -4.61
N TYR A 238 -5.40 3.10 -5.85
CA TYR A 238 -5.63 4.27 -6.71
C TYR A 238 -7.11 4.58 -6.92
N ASP A 239 -7.43 5.87 -6.83
CA ASP A 239 -8.71 6.42 -7.22
C ASP A 239 -8.92 6.38 -8.74
N ALA A 240 -10.20 6.54 -9.12
CA ALA A 240 -10.59 6.56 -10.52
C ALA A 240 -9.76 7.52 -11.39
N ARG A 241 -9.34 8.66 -10.83
CA ARG A 241 -8.64 9.73 -11.55
C ARG A 241 -7.17 9.90 -11.21
N THR A 242 -6.58 8.97 -10.45
CA THR A 242 -5.16 9.10 -10.04
C THR A 242 -4.22 9.03 -11.25
N LEU A 243 -4.39 8.03 -12.13
CA LEU A 243 -3.58 7.94 -13.37
C LEU A 243 -3.83 9.12 -14.32
N GLU A 244 -5.06 9.62 -14.42
CA GLU A 244 -5.40 10.82 -15.19
C GLU A 244 -4.65 12.05 -14.65
N ALA A 245 -4.62 12.23 -13.34
CA ALA A 245 -3.92 13.35 -12.72
C ALA A 245 -2.40 13.28 -12.97
N GLU A 246 -1.80 12.09 -12.90
CA GLU A 246 -0.41 11.87 -13.25
C GLU A 246 -0.15 12.15 -14.75
N TYR A 247 -0.99 11.63 -15.62
CA TYR A 247 -0.91 11.83 -17.07
C TYR A 247 -0.97 13.31 -17.44
N LEU A 248 -1.98 14.03 -16.93
CA LEU A 248 -2.16 15.44 -17.21
C LEU A 248 -1.03 16.31 -16.65
N ARG A 249 -0.53 15.98 -15.45
CA ARG A 249 0.63 16.66 -14.86
C ARG A 249 1.85 16.55 -15.78
N ASP A 250 2.19 15.32 -16.21
CA ASP A 250 3.38 15.07 -16.99
C ASP A 250 3.23 15.61 -18.42
N LYS A 251 2.04 15.50 -19.04
CA LYS A 251 1.69 16.08 -20.33
C LYS A 251 1.82 17.60 -20.32
N ASN A 252 1.29 18.28 -19.28
CA ASN A 252 1.36 19.72 -19.12
C ASN A 252 2.79 20.21 -18.84
N ALA A 253 3.62 19.39 -18.22
CA ALA A 253 5.03 19.66 -18.01
C ALA A 253 5.90 19.39 -19.28
N GLY A 254 5.32 18.94 -20.37
CA GLY A 254 6.02 18.62 -21.61
C GLY A 254 6.91 17.37 -21.49
N LEU A 255 6.66 16.52 -20.52
CA LEU A 255 7.39 15.27 -20.33
C LEU A 255 6.88 14.19 -21.32
N PRO A 256 7.74 13.28 -21.77
CA PRO A 256 7.34 12.17 -22.64
C PRO A 256 6.49 11.17 -21.83
N ILE A 257 5.17 11.29 -21.95
CA ILE A 257 4.20 10.41 -21.31
C ILE A 257 3.21 9.87 -22.34
N ARG A 258 2.91 8.57 -22.26
CA ARG A 258 1.86 7.95 -23.08
C ARG A 258 0.51 8.03 -22.36
N VAL A 259 -0.57 7.92 -23.13
CA VAL A 259 -1.91 7.69 -22.56
C VAL A 259 -1.86 6.42 -21.72
N PRO A 260 -2.40 6.42 -20.49
CA PRO A 260 -2.40 5.23 -19.64
C PRO A 260 -3.13 4.06 -20.34
N GLU A 261 -2.45 2.94 -20.46
CA GLU A 261 -2.95 1.78 -21.22
C GLU A 261 -4.19 1.16 -20.51
N ASN A 262 -5.22 0.79 -21.27
CA ASN A 262 -6.47 0.19 -20.78
C ASN A 262 -7.21 1.00 -19.68
N TYR A 263 -6.93 2.28 -19.58
CA TYR A 263 -7.53 3.15 -18.58
C TYR A 263 -8.70 3.95 -19.11
N TYR A 264 -8.56 4.51 -20.32
CA TYR A 264 -9.66 5.13 -21.04
C TYR A 264 -10.28 4.16 -22.03
N PRO A 265 -11.60 4.25 -22.31
CA PRO A 265 -12.21 3.47 -23.38
C PRO A 265 -11.48 3.70 -24.72
N ASP A 266 -11.09 2.61 -25.38
CA ASP A 266 -10.34 2.65 -26.65
C ASP A 266 -9.00 3.42 -26.58
N ASN A 267 -8.43 3.62 -25.37
CA ASN A 267 -7.27 4.48 -25.08
C ASN A 267 -7.46 5.95 -25.54
N ASP A 268 -8.69 6.45 -25.54
CA ASP A 268 -9.07 7.80 -25.95
C ASP A 268 -9.16 8.70 -24.70
N ASP A 269 -8.17 9.58 -24.49
CA ASP A 269 -8.06 10.49 -23.34
C ASP A 269 -9.09 11.63 -23.31
N THR A 270 -9.97 11.68 -24.30
CA THR A 270 -11.13 12.58 -24.33
C THR A 270 -12.35 11.98 -23.62
N LYS A 271 -12.34 10.67 -23.35
CA LYS A 271 -13.40 9.94 -22.65
C LYS A 271 -13.11 9.84 -21.15
N PRO A 272 -14.12 9.68 -20.30
CA PRO A 272 -13.90 9.45 -18.88
C PRO A 272 -13.24 8.07 -18.64
N PRO A 273 -12.36 7.93 -17.64
CA PRO A 273 -11.71 6.67 -17.32
C PRO A 273 -12.70 5.63 -16.79
N VAL A 274 -12.40 4.35 -17.02
CA VAL A 274 -13.20 3.22 -16.53
C VAL A 274 -12.45 2.50 -15.41
N VAL A 275 -13.06 2.46 -14.24
CA VAL A 275 -12.50 1.74 -13.08
C VAL A 275 -12.85 0.26 -13.18
N SER A 276 -11.83 -0.57 -13.37
CA SER A 276 -11.95 -2.03 -13.49
C SER A 276 -11.23 -2.81 -12.38
N TRP A 277 -10.67 -2.14 -11.36
CA TRP A 277 -9.86 -2.76 -10.31
C TRP A 277 -10.46 -2.66 -8.90
N ARG A 278 -11.50 -1.86 -8.68
CA ARG A 278 -12.03 -1.53 -7.35
C ARG A 278 -12.48 -2.74 -6.53
N SER A 279 -13.18 -3.68 -7.15
CA SER A 279 -13.69 -4.87 -6.45
C SER A 279 -12.54 -5.74 -5.92
N HIS A 280 -11.54 -6.01 -6.75
CA HIS A 280 -10.37 -6.79 -6.37
C HIS A 280 -9.45 -6.05 -5.40
N ALA A 281 -9.36 -4.72 -5.49
CA ALA A 281 -8.68 -3.89 -4.50
C ALA A 281 -9.30 -4.05 -3.11
N ASN A 282 -10.62 -3.90 -3.00
CA ASN A 282 -11.33 -4.12 -1.73
C ASN A 282 -11.11 -5.54 -1.20
N LEU A 283 -11.20 -6.54 -2.08
CA LEU A 283 -11.02 -7.93 -1.69
C LEU A 283 -9.60 -8.21 -1.19
N LEU A 284 -8.57 -7.62 -1.82
CA LEU A 284 -7.17 -7.74 -1.39
C LEU A 284 -6.98 -7.26 0.05
N TYR A 285 -7.45 -6.06 0.35
CA TYR A 285 -7.31 -5.47 1.69
C TYR A 285 -8.18 -6.17 2.73
N GLN A 286 -9.39 -6.59 2.37
CA GLN A 286 -10.26 -7.39 3.25
C GLN A 286 -9.63 -8.75 3.58
N ASN A 287 -9.05 -9.44 2.59
CA ASN A 287 -8.36 -10.70 2.80
C ASN A 287 -7.13 -10.52 3.70
N TRP A 288 -6.35 -9.45 3.48
CA TRP A 288 -5.24 -9.14 4.36
C TRP A 288 -5.69 -8.91 5.80
N LEU A 289 -6.64 -7.99 6.02
CA LEU A 289 -7.15 -7.67 7.36
C LEU A 289 -7.76 -8.90 8.05
N ASN A 290 -8.53 -9.70 7.33
CA ASN A 290 -9.21 -10.85 7.93
C ASN A 290 -8.28 -12.03 8.20
N TYR A 291 -7.50 -12.46 7.20
CA TYR A 291 -6.77 -13.73 7.29
C TYR A 291 -5.35 -13.59 7.80
N PHE A 292 -4.71 -12.45 7.63
CA PHE A 292 -3.30 -12.24 7.98
C PHE A 292 -3.10 -11.24 9.13
N VAL A 293 -4.14 -10.49 9.48
CA VAL A 293 -4.12 -9.58 10.61
C VAL A 293 -5.04 -10.12 11.71
N TYR A 294 -6.36 -10.10 11.51
CA TYR A 294 -7.32 -10.43 12.57
C TYR A 294 -7.21 -11.87 13.08
N GLN A 295 -7.15 -12.87 12.19
CA GLN A 295 -7.20 -14.29 12.58
C GLN A 295 -5.89 -14.82 13.13
N THR A 296 -4.76 -14.19 12.85
CA THR A 296 -3.43 -14.73 13.16
C THR A 296 -2.65 -13.89 14.18
N THR A 297 -3.00 -12.63 14.38
CA THR A 297 -2.36 -11.79 15.40
C THR A 297 -2.71 -12.29 16.80
N PRO A 298 -1.72 -12.47 17.70
CA PRO A 298 -1.99 -12.77 19.10
C PRO A 298 -2.80 -11.66 19.77
N TYR A 299 -3.68 -12.00 20.70
CA TYR A 299 -4.48 -11.02 21.42
C TYR A 299 -3.59 -10.01 22.19
N ASP A 300 -2.55 -10.51 22.84
CA ASP A 300 -1.48 -9.70 23.41
C ASP A 300 -0.41 -9.47 22.34
N LEU A 301 -0.30 -8.24 21.86
CA LEU A 301 0.65 -7.87 20.80
C LEU A 301 2.12 -8.07 21.21
N SER A 302 2.44 -8.02 22.50
CA SER A 302 3.80 -8.31 22.98
C SER A 302 4.25 -9.76 22.77
N ALA A 303 3.30 -10.65 22.46
CA ALA A 303 3.56 -12.05 22.12
C ALA A 303 3.86 -12.27 20.61
N ILE A 304 3.97 -11.22 19.80
CA ILE A 304 4.37 -11.32 18.38
C ILE A 304 5.77 -11.93 18.28
N ARG A 305 5.88 -12.99 17.48
CA ARG A 305 7.15 -13.68 17.25
C ARG A 305 7.91 -12.98 16.12
N PRO A 306 9.25 -12.86 16.22
CA PRO A 306 10.08 -12.32 15.13
C PRO A 306 9.93 -13.11 13.81
N VAL A 307 10.12 -12.40 12.68
CA VAL A 307 10.11 -12.96 11.31
C VAL A 307 11.51 -13.33 10.87
#